data_602cc345eed97bf5c2dc58105d1f7e6e
#
_entry.id   602cc345eed97bf5c2dc58105d1f7e6e
#
_cell.length_a   1.000
_cell.length_b   1.000
_cell.length_c   1.000
_cell.angle_alpha   90.00
_cell.angle_beta   90.00
_cell.angle_gamma   90.00
#
_symmetry.space_group_name_H-M   'P 1'
#
loop_
_entity.id
_entity.type
_entity.pdbx_description
1 polymer ?
#
loop_
_entity_poly.entity_id
_entity_poly.type
_entity_poly.pdbx_seq_one_letter_code
_entity_poly.pdbx_strand_id
1 'polypeptide(L)'
;MTGLVLVTGATGKTGRNLVAQLKESGLPYRAASRHGEPPFDWAQPATWDAALEDVASVYLVAPPTVDDPYARMVEFLRSAMRKGVGRLVLLSMASLDAGAPAHGQVHQWLMDNCADWAVLRPGAFMQNFSEGQYLATIRDEDTIYSNTGAGRAAFIDAADIAAAAFAVLMAPEVLNTDFVLTGDESISYDRVAELISQACGRRISHTHISTEALAERFLARGLPEQTAKFLAAAYQRIADGPEGQITDAVRTLTGKPATPFQAFAEANVHVWTPAEARLRGP
;
A
#
# COMPACT_ATOMS: atom_id res chain seq x y z
N MET A 1 15.52 12.59 14.32
CA MET A 1 15.75 13.62 13.25
C MET A 1 14.49 14.45 13.10
N THR A 2 14.55 15.77 13.16
CA THR A 2 13.40 16.70 13.11
C THR A 2 13.37 17.49 11.79
N GLY A 3 13.79 16.85 10.69
CA GLY A 3 13.85 17.49 9.38
C GLY A 3 12.57 17.30 8.57
N LEU A 4 12.44 18.02 7.44
CA LEU A 4 11.30 17.95 6.54
C LEU A 4 11.19 16.56 5.88
N VAL A 5 10.02 15.95 5.98
CA VAL A 5 9.70 14.65 5.35
C VAL A 5 8.98 14.89 4.02
N LEU A 6 9.54 14.43 2.91
CA LEU A 6 8.83 14.39 1.63
C LEU A 6 8.05 13.08 1.54
N VAL A 7 6.74 13.17 1.30
CA VAL A 7 5.85 12.01 1.11
C VAL A 7 5.42 11.96 -0.35
N THR A 8 6.02 11.07 -1.16
CA THR A 8 5.49 10.79 -2.50
C THR A 8 4.25 9.91 -2.41
N GLY A 9 3.35 10.00 -3.39
CA GLY A 9 2.07 9.30 -3.30
C GLY A 9 1.18 9.75 -2.12
N ALA A 10 1.31 11.01 -1.69
CA ALA A 10 0.67 11.58 -0.50
C ALA A 10 -0.86 11.49 -0.48
N THR A 11 -1.52 11.35 -1.63
CA THR A 11 -2.97 11.18 -1.78
C THR A 11 -3.40 9.71 -1.85
N GLY A 12 -2.43 8.79 -1.91
CA GLY A 12 -2.67 7.34 -1.97
C GLY A 12 -3.02 6.72 -0.61
N LYS A 13 -3.27 5.41 -0.61
CA LYS A 13 -3.74 4.64 0.56
C LYS A 13 -2.83 4.80 1.78
N THR A 14 -1.53 4.63 1.63
CA THR A 14 -0.56 4.76 2.72
C THR A 14 -0.12 6.20 2.93
N GLY A 15 0.12 6.95 1.84
CA GLY A 15 0.63 8.32 1.92
C GLY A 15 -0.30 9.29 2.64
N ARG A 16 -1.62 9.24 2.41
CA ARG A 16 -2.58 10.10 3.11
C ARG A 16 -2.62 9.83 4.63
N ASN A 17 -2.49 8.55 5.04
CA ASN A 17 -2.42 8.18 6.45
C ASN A 17 -1.09 8.66 7.09
N LEU A 18 0.02 8.54 6.39
CA LEU A 18 1.31 9.06 6.85
C LEU A 18 1.29 10.58 6.99
N VAL A 19 0.73 11.30 6.00
CA VAL A 19 0.55 12.76 6.06
C VAL A 19 -0.30 13.17 7.27
N ALA A 20 -1.38 12.45 7.55
CA ALA A 20 -2.20 12.70 8.73
C ALA A 20 -1.41 12.55 10.03
N GLN A 21 -0.63 11.48 10.19
CA GLN A 21 0.21 11.23 11.38
C GLN A 21 1.31 12.28 11.54
N LEU A 22 1.99 12.68 10.46
CA LEU A 22 2.99 13.75 10.49
C LEU A 22 2.38 15.08 10.94
N LYS A 23 1.18 15.40 10.42
CA LYS A 23 0.43 16.60 10.79
C LYS A 23 0.03 16.60 12.27
N GLU A 24 -0.53 15.49 12.76
CA GLU A 24 -0.94 15.31 14.17
C GLU A 24 0.26 15.42 15.12
N SER A 25 1.43 14.94 14.70
CA SER A 25 2.67 15.02 15.47
C SER A 25 3.37 16.38 15.39
N GLY A 26 2.84 17.34 14.62
CA GLY A 26 3.46 18.66 14.44
C GLY A 26 4.80 18.63 13.70
N LEU A 27 5.10 17.54 12.98
CA LEU A 27 6.35 17.38 12.26
C LEU A 27 6.28 18.03 10.86
N PRO A 28 7.35 18.65 10.38
CA PRO A 28 7.36 19.25 9.06
C PRO A 28 7.29 18.19 7.98
N TYR A 29 6.36 18.32 7.04
CA TYR A 29 6.22 17.43 5.88
C TYR A 29 5.89 18.20 4.62
N ARG A 30 6.18 17.58 3.48
CA ARG A 30 5.78 18.02 2.14
C ARG A 30 5.03 16.89 1.46
N ALA A 31 3.73 17.11 1.22
CA ALA A 31 2.88 16.18 0.51
C ALA A 31 3.11 16.33 -1.01
N ALA A 32 3.89 15.45 -1.60
CA ALA A 32 4.22 15.51 -3.01
C ALA A 32 3.01 15.18 -3.88
N SER A 33 2.57 16.15 -4.68
CA SER A 33 1.47 15.99 -5.64
C SER A 33 1.64 16.95 -6.82
N ARG A 34 0.98 16.66 -7.95
CA ARG A 34 0.98 17.53 -9.14
C ARG A 34 0.36 18.91 -8.89
N HIS A 35 -0.48 19.04 -7.87
CA HIS A 35 -1.16 20.26 -7.46
C HIS A 35 -0.63 20.80 -6.12
N GLY A 36 0.49 20.26 -5.62
CA GLY A 36 1.17 20.74 -4.41
C GLY A 36 2.01 22.01 -4.65
N GLU A 37 2.45 22.60 -3.55
CA GLU A 37 3.41 23.73 -3.56
C GLU A 37 4.65 23.36 -2.74
N PRO A 38 5.79 23.11 -3.41
CA PRO A 38 6.00 23.09 -4.86
C PRO A 38 5.34 21.87 -5.52
N PRO A 39 5.01 21.94 -6.82
CA PRO A 39 4.43 20.80 -7.53
C PRO A 39 5.46 19.67 -7.67
N PHE A 40 4.98 18.42 -7.64
CA PHE A 40 5.78 17.24 -7.88
C PHE A 40 5.10 16.34 -8.91
N ASP A 41 5.80 16.06 -10.00
CA ASP A 41 5.34 15.12 -11.03
C ASP A 41 6.46 14.13 -11.39
N TRP A 42 6.18 12.85 -11.27
CA TRP A 42 7.11 11.79 -11.67
C TRP A 42 7.52 11.88 -13.15
N ALA A 43 6.63 12.34 -14.02
CA ALA A 43 6.89 12.51 -15.45
C ALA A 43 7.72 13.76 -15.77
N GLN A 44 7.89 14.68 -14.82
CA GLN A 44 8.54 15.98 -15.01
C GLN A 44 9.71 16.19 -14.04
N PRO A 45 10.92 15.68 -14.35
CA PRO A 45 12.10 15.79 -13.47
C PRO A 45 12.43 17.22 -13.03
N ALA A 46 12.10 18.23 -13.84
CA ALA A 46 12.29 19.63 -13.48
C ALA A 46 11.54 20.07 -12.21
N THR A 47 10.50 19.33 -11.79
CA THR A 47 9.73 19.60 -10.57
C THR A 47 10.39 19.04 -9.30
N TRP A 48 11.36 18.14 -9.43
CA TRP A 48 11.89 17.39 -8.29
C TRP A 48 12.80 18.23 -7.40
N ASP A 49 13.62 19.10 -7.98
CA ASP A 49 14.58 19.90 -7.24
C ASP A 49 13.91 20.82 -6.22
N ALA A 50 12.81 21.48 -6.60
CA ALA A 50 12.02 22.29 -5.69
C ALA A 50 11.30 21.44 -4.61
N ALA A 51 10.82 20.25 -5.00
CA ALA A 51 10.18 19.33 -4.05
C ALA A 51 11.16 18.73 -3.04
N LEU A 52 12.46 18.66 -3.37
CA LEU A 52 13.53 18.12 -2.53
C LEU A 52 14.26 19.19 -1.68
N GLU A 53 13.92 20.47 -1.81
CA GLU A 53 14.56 21.53 -1.05
C GLU A 53 14.33 21.35 0.47
N ASP A 54 15.41 21.37 1.26
CA ASP A 54 15.43 21.18 2.73
C ASP A 54 14.87 19.82 3.22
N VAL A 55 14.69 18.85 2.33
CA VAL A 55 14.17 17.52 2.68
C VAL A 55 15.25 16.70 3.39
N ALA A 56 14.94 16.23 4.59
CA ALA A 56 15.81 15.35 5.38
C ALA A 56 15.55 13.86 5.08
N SER A 57 14.30 13.49 4.81
CA SER A 57 13.92 12.11 4.54
C SER A 57 12.78 12.02 3.53
N VAL A 58 12.70 10.88 2.82
CA VAL A 58 11.68 10.63 1.80
C VAL A 58 10.95 9.33 2.07
N TYR A 59 9.61 9.38 2.09
CA TYR A 59 8.76 8.22 1.90
C TYR A 59 8.46 8.04 0.42
N LEU A 60 9.00 6.98 -0.17
CA LEU A 60 9.02 6.74 -1.60
C LEU A 60 7.96 5.73 -2.01
N VAL A 61 6.94 6.19 -2.72
CA VAL A 61 5.91 5.37 -3.37
C VAL A 61 6.12 5.44 -4.87
N ALA A 62 6.14 4.28 -5.54
CA ALA A 62 6.37 4.21 -6.98
C ALA A 62 5.30 4.97 -7.78
N PRO A 63 5.70 5.55 -8.92
CA PRO A 63 4.76 6.18 -9.85
C PRO A 63 3.76 5.13 -10.41
N PRO A 64 2.46 5.45 -10.46
CA PRO A 64 1.44 4.48 -10.87
C PRO A 64 1.40 4.21 -12.38
N THR A 65 1.98 5.07 -13.20
CA THR A 65 1.79 5.10 -14.66
C THR A 65 3.06 5.48 -15.43
N VAL A 66 4.18 4.81 -15.16
CA VAL A 66 5.39 4.96 -15.97
C VAL A 66 5.82 3.60 -16.53
N ASP A 67 6.35 3.58 -17.74
CA ASP A 67 6.76 2.36 -18.44
C ASP A 67 7.92 1.64 -17.71
N ASP A 68 8.83 2.42 -17.14
CA ASP A 68 9.94 1.91 -16.34
C ASP A 68 9.98 2.61 -14.96
N PRO A 69 9.29 2.08 -13.96
CA PRO A 69 9.31 2.63 -12.61
C PRO A 69 10.70 2.62 -11.98
N TYR A 70 11.53 1.60 -12.27
CA TYR A 70 12.86 1.49 -11.71
C TYR A 70 13.76 2.64 -12.17
N ALA A 71 13.89 2.85 -13.48
CA ALA A 71 14.74 3.91 -14.01
C ALA A 71 14.31 5.29 -13.49
N ARG A 72 12.99 5.55 -13.45
CA ARG A 72 12.43 6.81 -12.96
C ARG A 72 12.68 7.02 -11.47
N MET A 73 12.51 5.99 -10.66
CA MET A 73 12.76 6.08 -9.21
C MET A 73 14.24 6.26 -8.91
N VAL A 74 15.13 5.56 -9.60
CA VAL A 74 16.59 5.71 -9.42
C VAL A 74 17.06 7.11 -9.83
N GLU A 75 16.53 7.68 -10.92
CA GLU A 75 16.83 9.06 -11.31
C GLU A 75 16.44 10.07 -10.21
N PHE A 76 15.24 9.91 -9.63
CA PHE A 76 14.79 10.71 -8.51
C PHE A 76 15.66 10.52 -7.25
N LEU A 77 15.98 9.28 -6.89
CA LEU A 77 16.83 8.95 -5.74
C LEU A 77 18.22 9.59 -5.86
N ARG A 78 18.81 9.58 -7.04
CA ARG A 78 20.07 10.30 -7.31
C ARG A 78 19.93 11.81 -7.09
N SER A 79 18.79 12.40 -7.46
CA SER A 79 18.51 13.81 -7.19
C SER A 79 18.34 14.08 -5.69
N ALA A 80 17.63 13.22 -4.98
CA ALA A 80 17.46 13.30 -3.53
C ALA A 80 18.81 13.24 -2.79
N MET A 81 19.70 12.32 -3.18
CA MET A 81 21.04 12.22 -2.61
C MET A 81 21.89 13.46 -2.88
N ARG A 82 21.84 14.02 -4.11
CA ARG A 82 22.55 15.29 -4.41
C ARG A 82 22.05 16.46 -3.58
N LYS A 83 20.76 16.47 -3.18
CA LYS A 83 20.16 17.48 -2.30
C LYS A 83 20.41 17.21 -0.81
N GLY A 84 21.14 16.13 -0.46
CA GLY A 84 21.51 15.82 0.92
C GLY A 84 20.43 15.10 1.71
N VAL A 85 19.43 14.50 1.07
CA VAL A 85 18.46 13.64 1.75
C VAL A 85 19.20 12.51 2.48
N GLY A 86 19.00 12.40 3.79
CA GLY A 86 19.70 11.45 4.65
C GLY A 86 19.06 10.09 4.66
N ARG A 87 17.71 9.99 4.77
CA ARG A 87 16.99 8.72 4.88
C ARG A 87 15.99 8.51 3.75
N LEU A 88 16.00 7.32 3.18
CA LEU A 88 15.13 6.90 2.08
C LEU A 88 14.32 5.67 2.48
N VAL A 89 12.99 5.80 2.52
CA VAL A 89 12.06 4.73 2.91
C VAL A 89 11.20 4.35 1.72
N LEU A 90 11.42 3.15 1.18
CA LEU A 90 10.68 2.62 0.02
C LEU A 90 9.45 1.84 0.46
N LEU A 91 8.29 2.11 -0.14
CA LEU A 91 7.15 1.21 -0.11
C LEU A 91 7.27 0.20 -1.27
N SER A 92 7.45 -1.07 -0.94
CA SER A 92 7.52 -2.20 -1.87
C SER A 92 6.33 -3.15 -1.64
N MET A 93 6.52 -4.46 -1.79
CA MET A 93 5.53 -5.53 -1.53
C MET A 93 6.23 -6.75 -0.93
N ALA A 94 5.49 -7.53 -0.10
CA ALA A 94 5.99 -8.75 0.55
C ALA A 94 6.55 -9.77 -0.46
N SER A 95 5.94 -9.86 -1.64
CA SER A 95 6.31 -10.81 -2.69
C SER A 95 7.56 -10.45 -3.50
N LEU A 96 8.19 -9.30 -3.25
CA LEU A 96 9.35 -8.83 -4.02
C LEU A 96 10.60 -8.72 -3.11
N ASP A 97 11.54 -9.64 -3.32
CA ASP A 97 12.85 -9.54 -2.70
C ASP A 97 13.75 -8.52 -3.42
N ALA A 98 14.86 -8.14 -2.79
CA ALA A 98 15.87 -7.31 -3.42
C ALA A 98 16.36 -7.94 -4.74
N GLY A 99 16.47 -7.12 -5.78
CA GLY A 99 16.83 -7.56 -7.13
C GLY A 99 15.66 -8.06 -7.99
N ALA A 100 14.50 -8.37 -7.42
CA ALA A 100 13.30 -8.69 -8.19
C ALA A 100 12.87 -7.50 -9.07
N PRO A 101 12.16 -7.71 -10.21
CA PRO A 101 11.78 -6.64 -11.13
C PRO A 101 11.08 -5.46 -10.46
N ALA A 102 11.24 -4.28 -11.02
CA ALA A 102 10.66 -3.01 -10.56
C ALA A 102 11.10 -2.63 -9.13
N HIS A 103 10.22 -2.74 -8.13
CA HIS A 103 10.50 -2.32 -6.75
C HIS A 103 11.66 -3.10 -6.10
N GLY A 104 11.85 -4.37 -6.42
CA GLY A 104 12.98 -5.17 -5.91
C GLY A 104 14.32 -4.66 -6.45
N GLN A 105 14.38 -4.18 -7.69
CA GLN A 105 15.56 -3.53 -8.25
C GLN A 105 15.84 -2.18 -7.55
N VAL A 106 14.81 -1.42 -7.19
CA VAL A 106 14.97 -0.19 -6.39
C VAL A 106 15.47 -0.53 -4.99
N HIS A 107 14.96 -1.59 -4.37
CA HIS A 107 15.45 -2.10 -3.09
C HIS A 107 16.94 -2.42 -3.17
N GLN A 108 17.36 -3.21 -4.16
CA GLN A 108 18.78 -3.52 -4.37
C GLN A 108 19.61 -2.25 -4.58
N TRP A 109 19.10 -1.30 -5.36
CA TRP A 109 19.81 -0.04 -5.60
C TRP A 109 20.01 0.77 -4.31
N LEU A 110 19.01 0.81 -3.40
CA LEU A 110 19.12 1.45 -2.09
C LEU A 110 20.22 0.78 -1.25
N MET A 111 20.27 -0.55 -1.22
CA MET A 111 21.32 -1.32 -0.52
C MET A 111 22.71 -0.96 -1.00
N ASP A 112 22.88 -0.80 -2.30
CA ASP A 112 24.19 -0.59 -2.92
C ASP A 112 24.67 0.88 -2.86
N ASN A 113 23.76 1.86 -2.70
CA ASN A 113 24.07 3.26 -2.92
C ASN A 113 23.75 4.20 -1.73
N CYS A 114 22.93 3.76 -0.75
CA CYS A 114 22.45 4.64 0.30
C CYS A 114 23.02 4.26 1.67
N ALA A 115 23.36 5.28 2.46
CA ALA A 115 23.90 5.08 3.81
C ALA A 115 22.82 4.81 4.86
N ASP A 116 21.58 5.29 4.65
CA ASP A 116 20.45 5.10 5.56
C ASP A 116 19.17 4.89 4.73
N TRP A 117 18.69 3.68 4.75
CA TRP A 117 17.52 3.27 3.99
C TRP A 117 16.67 2.27 4.77
N ALA A 118 15.39 2.18 4.40
CA ALA A 118 14.52 1.10 4.80
C ALA A 118 13.54 0.75 3.68
N VAL A 119 13.10 -0.51 3.64
CA VAL A 119 12.09 -0.97 2.68
C VAL A 119 10.92 -1.58 3.43
N LEU A 120 9.74 -1.01 3.27
CA LEU A 120 8.50 -1.57 3.79
C LEU A 120 7.88 -2.47 2.73
N ARG A 121 7.70 -3.75 3.08
CA ARG A 121 7.18 -4.80 2.19
C ARG A 121 5.83 -5.31 2.70
N PRO A 122 4.74 -4.56 2.51
CA PRO A 122 3.43 -4.99 2.97
C PRO A 122 2.90 -6.19 2.16
N GLY A 123 2.12 -7.02 2.86
CA GLY A 123 1.26 -8.03 2.27
C GLY A 123 0.00 -7.44 1.62
N ALA A 124 -1.05 -8.24 1.50
CA ALA A 124 -2.30 -7.83 0.87
C ALA A 124 -3.02 -6.76 1.71
N PHE A 125 -3.41 -5.65 1.09
CA PHE A 125 -4.07 -4.52 1.76
C PHE A 125 -5.54 -4.81 2.04
N MET A 126 -6.01 -4.50 3.25
CA MET A 126 -7.45 -4.46 3.58
C MET A 126 -8.22 -3.49 2.70
N GLN A 127 -7.61 -2.39 2.28
CA GLN A 127 -8.21 -1.39 1.37
C GLN A 127 -8.59 -1.93 -0.01
N ASN A 128 -8.18 -3.13 -0.37
CA ASN A 128 -8.66 -3.79 -1.57
C ASN A 128 -10.17 -4.05 -1.52
N PHE A 129 -10.74 -4.14 -0.30
CA PHE A 129 -12.16 -4.37 -0.06
C PHE A 129 -12.96 -3.07 0.13
N SER A 130 -12.35 -1.95 0.56
CA SER A 130 -13.06 -0.70 0.86
C SER A 130 -12.91 0.41 -0.20
N GLU A 131 -11.85 0.38 -1.00
CA GLU A 131 -11.57 1.39 -2.04
C GLU A 131 -10.83 0.80 -3.25
N GLY A 132 -10.64 -0.51 -3.27
CA GLY A 132 -9.95 -1.24 -4.32
C GLY A 132 -10.90 -2.04 -5.22
N GLN A 133 -10.35 -3.09 -5.80
CA GLN A 133 -11.01 -3.88 -6.84
C GLN A 133 -12.25 -4.66 -6.37
N TYR A 134 -12.42 -4.89 -5.06
CA TYR A 134 -13.58 -5.63 -4.55
C TYR A 134 -14.74 -4.72 -4.11
N LEU A 135 -14.51 -3.41 -3.92
CA LEU A 135 -15.53 -2.51 -3.41
C LEU A 135 -16.85 -2.57 -4.19
N ALA A 136 -16.78 -2.47 -5.52
CA ALA A 136 -17.98 -2.42 -6.36
C ALA A 136 -18.78 -3.72 -6.28
N THR A 137 -18.13 -4.90 -6.34
CA THR A 137 -18.84 -6.18 -6.28
C THR A 137 -19.40 -6.49 -4.89
N ILE A 138 -18.72 -6.06 -3.82
CA ILE A 138 -19.25 -6.15 -2.47
C ILE A 138 -20.49 -5.27 -2.32
N ARG A 139 -20.46 -4.04 -2.82
CA ARG A 139 -21.54 -3.07 -2.69
C ARG A 139 -22.75 -3.42 -3.54
N ASP A 140 -22.52 -3.80 -4.80
CA ASP A 140 -23.55 -3.86 -5.84
C ASP A 140 -23.99 -5.31 -6.20
N GLU A 141 -23.12 -6.31 -5.93
CA GLU A 141 -23.35 -7.72 -6.26
C GLU A 141 -23.34 -8.65 -5.03
N ASP A 142 -23.15 -8.12 -3.83
CA ASP A 142 -23.01 -8.87 -2.57
C ASP A 142 -21.94 -9.98 -2.63
N THR A 143 -20.89 -9.79 -3.45
CA THR A 143 -19.96 -10.87 -3.78
C THR A 143 -18.52 -10.38 -3.89
N ILE A 144 -17.59 -11.19 -3.35
CA ILE A 144 -16.16 -11.09 -3.59
C ILE A 144 -15.80 -12.18 -4.61
N TYR A 145 -15.31 -11.80 -5.78
CA TYR A 145 -14.81 -12.74 -6.79
C TYR A 145 -13.29 -12.82 -6.71
N SER A 146 -12.75 -14.02 -6.49
CA SER A 146 -11.31 -14.24 -6.51
C SER A 146 -10.93 -15.63 -7.02
N ASN A 147 -9.68 -15.83 -7.36
CA ASN A 147 -9.10 -17.12 -7.71
C ASN A 147 -8.26 -17.71 -6.55
N THR A 148 -8.45 -17.22 -5.35
CA THR A 148 -7.64 -17.58 -4.17
C THR A 148 -8.02 -18.91 -3.53
N GLY A 149 -9.16 -19.53 -3.93
CA GLY A 149 -9.63 -20.77 -3.35
C GLY A 149 -9.75 -20.68 -1.83
N ALA A 150 -9.23 -21.68 -1.13
CA ALA A 150 -9.14 -21.74 0.33
C ALA A 150 -7.86 -21.06 0.88
N GLY A 151 -7.05 -20.43 0.02
CA GLY A 151 -5.83 -19.74 0.39
C GLY A 151 -6.08 -18.63 1.41
N ARG A 152 -5.07 -18.35 2.21
CA ARG A 152 -5.14 -17.39 3.32
C ARG A 152 -4.13 -16.28 3.10
N ALA A 153 -4.47 -15.07 3.52
CA ALA A 153 -3.57 -13.94 3.51
C ALA A 153 -3.59 -13.22 4.88
N ALA A 154 -2.46 -12.69 5.27
CA ALA A 154 -2.34 -11.84 6.44
C ALA A 154 -2.56 -10.38 6.02
N PHE A 155 -3.85 -10.01 5.83
CA PHE A 155 -4.25 -8.69 5.36
C PHE A 155 -3.81 -7.59 6.33
N ILE A 156 -3.26 -6.50 5.78
CA ILE A 156 -2.78 -5.35 6.55
C ILE A 156 -3.57 -4.08 6.22
N ASP A 157 -3.87 -3.27 7.25
CA ASP A 157 -4.45 -1.94 7.06
C ASP A 157 -3.39 -0.95 6.57
N ALA A 158 -3.75 -0.10 5.61
CA ALA A 158 -2.87 0.98 5.12
C ALA A 158 -2.50 2.00 6.21
N ALA A 159 -3.30 2.12 7.27
CA ALA A 159 -2.97 2.93 8.43
C ALA A 159 -1.82 2.31 9.25
N ASP A 160 -1.77 0.98 9.38
CA ASP A 160 -0.66 0.28 10.05
C ASP A 160 0.64 0.38 9.25
N ILE A 161 0.54 0.31 7.92
CA ILE A 161 1.69 0.54 7.03
C ILE A 161 2.22 1.96 7.20
N ALA A 162 1.33 2.96 7.29
CA ALA A 162 1.71 4.34 7.52
C ALA A 162 2.32 4.55 8.92
N ALA A 163 1.81 3.87 9.96
CA ALA A 163 2.40 3.89 11.29
C ALA A 163 3.80 3.29 11.32
N ALA A 164 4.01 2.17 10.61
CA ALA A 164 5.33 1.59 10.43
C ALA A 164 6.27 2.55 9.65
N ALA A 165 5.77 3.19 8.58
CA ALA A 165 6.53 4.18 7.83
C ALA A 165 6.92 5.38 8.71
N PHE A 166 6.00 5.88 9.54
CA PHE A 166 6.27 6.95 10.49
C PHE A 166 7.36 6.55 11.49
N ALA A 167 7.25 5.36 12.10
CA ALA A 167 8.25 4.85 13.03
C ALA A 167 9.65 4.75 12.40
N VAL A 168 9.73 4.21 11.19
CA VAL A 168 10.97 4.06 10.40
C VAL A 168 11.56 5.44 10.04
N LEU A 169 10.74 6.40 9.60
CA LEU A 169 11.19 7.75 9.26
C LEU A 169 11.72 8.50 10.49
N MET A 170 11.17 8.23 11.68
CA MET A 170 11.54 8.89 12.95
C MET A 170 12.60 8.12 13.75
N ALA A 171 13.01 6.94 13.34
CA ALA A 171 14.02 6.15 14.04
C ALA A 171 15.33 6.96 14.20
N PRO A 172 15.94 6.99 15.40
CA PRO A 172 17.17 7.75 15.63
C PRO A 172 18.40 7.09 15.01
N GLU A 173 18.39 5.75 14.87
CA GLU A 173 19.49 4.95 14.31
C GLU A 173 19.34 4.74 12.81
N VAL A 174 20.46 4.43 12.15
CA VAL A 174 20.49 3.92 10.76
C VAL A 174 19.91 2.52 10.75
N LEU A 175 18.99 2.24 9.82
CA LEU A 175 18.26 0.97 9.77
C LEU A 175 18.89 -0.03 8.79
N ASN A 176 19.07 0.35 7.54
CA ASN A 176 19.63 -0.48 6.45
C ASN A 176 19.04 -1.90 6.38
N THR A 177 17.71 -1.98 6.43
CA THR A 177 16.96 -3.24 6.46
C THR A 177 15.60 -3.11 5.78
N ASP A 178 14.97 -4.24 5.52
CA ASP A 178 13.59 -4.31 5.06
C ASP A 178 12.68 -4.95 6.13
N PHE A 179 11.40 -4.62 6.06
CA PHE A 179 10.36 -5.10 6.97
C PHE A 179 9.19 -5.66 6.17
N VAL A 180 8.94 -6.96 6.30
CA VAL A 180 7.71 -7.58 5.78
C VAL A 180 6.57 -7.24 6.74
N LEU A 181 5.63 -6.41 6.29
CA LEU A 181 4.51 -5.93 7.10
C LEU A 181 3.25 -6.75 6.81
N THR A 182 2.67 -7.33 7.83
CA THR A 182 1.44 -8.14 7.74
C THR A 182 0.45 -7.75 8.83
N GLY A 183 -0.82 -8.14 8.65
CA GLY A 183 -1.76 -8.19 9.77
C GLY A 183 -1.38 -9.26 10.78
N ASP A 184 -2.02 -9.25 11.95
CA ASP A 184 -1.79 -10.20 13.03
C ASP A 184 -2.60 -11.51 12.85
N GLU A 185 -3.42 -11.63 11.80
CA GLU A 185 -4.22 -12.80 11.51
C GLU A 185 -4.13 -13.22 10.03
N SER A 186 -4.09 -14.52 9.80
CA SER A 186 -4.13 -15.10 8.45
C SER A 186 -5.53 -15.63 8.19
N ILE A 187 -6.28 -15.04 7.26
CA ILE A 187 -7.68 -15.37 6.99
C ILE A 187 -7.93 -15.63 5.50
N SER A 188 -8.92 -16.48 5.20
CA SER A 188 -9.38 -16.75 3.84
C SER A 188 -10.33 -15.66 3.34
N TYR A 189 -10.56 -15.63 2.03
CA TYR A 189 -11.56 -14.73 1.43
C TYR A 189 -12.99 -15.07 1.86
N ASP A 190 -13.29 -16.34 2.20
CA ASP A 190 -14.56 -16.72 2.83
C ASP A 190 -14.71 -16.04 4.19
N ARG A 191 -13.65 -16.05 5.01
CA ARG A 191 -13.67 -15.38 6.31
C ARG A 191 -13.79 -13.86 6.18
N VAL A 192 -13.15 -13.27 5.18
CA VAL A 192 -13.33 -11.84 4.85
C VAL A 192 -14.80 -11.54 4.51
N ALA A 193 -15.44 -12.37 3.67
CA ALA A 193 -16.84 -12.21 3.30
C ALA A 193 -17.77 -12.32 4.53
N GLU A 194 -17.49 -13.26 5.45
CA GLU A 194 -18.22 -13.37 6.72
C GLU A 194 -18.08 -12.12 7.60
N LEU A 195 -16.86 -11.60 7.78
CA LEU A 195 -16.61 -10.42 8.60
C LEU A 195 -17.29 -9.17 8.03
N ILE A 196 -17.23 -8.98 6.71
CA ILE A 196 -17.95 -7.90 6.02
C ILE A 196 -19.46 -8.09 6.17
N SER A 197 -19.98 -9.32 6.05
CA SER A 197 -21.41 -9.61 6.24
C SER A 197 -21.88 -9.25 7.64
N GLN A 198 -21.11 -9.60 8.66
CA GLN A 198 -21.41 -9.26 10.07
C GLN A 198 -21.45 -7.75 10.26
N ALA A 199 -20.47 -7.02 9.72
CA ALA A 199 -20.40 -5.57 9.82
C ALA A 199 -21.57 -4.88 9.09
N CYS A 200 -21.92 -5.34 7.88
CA CYS A 200 -22.96 -4.70 7.04
C CYS A 200 -24.38 -5.12 7.41
N GLY A 201 -24.58 -6.20 8.19
CA GLY A 201 -25.90 -6.78 8.46
C GLY A 201 -26.57 -7.40 7.22
N ARG A 202 -25.83 -7.71 6.16
CA ARG A 202 -26.31 -8.36 4.92
C ARG A 202 -25.31 -9.42 4.46
N ARG A 203 -25.81 -10.45 3.78
CA ARG A 203 -24.96 -11.57 3.35
C ARG A 203 -24.07 -11.15 2.18
N ILE A 204 -22.76 -11.20 2.40
CA ILE A 204 -21.73 -11.10 1.36
C ILE A 204 -21.17 -12.50 1.16
N SER A 205 -21.00 -12.95 -0.08
CA SER A 205 -20.43 -14.26 -0.43
C SER A 205 -19.06 -14.12 -1.06
N HIS A 206 -18.21 -15.13 -0.91
CA HIS A 206 -17.03 -15.31 -1.73
C HIS A 206 -17.32 -16.33 -2.84
N THR A 207 -16.99 -15.98 -4.06
CA THR A 207 -17.12 -16.84 -5.22
C THR A 207 -15.76 -17.07 -5.87
N HIS A 208 -15.29 -18.31 -5.80
CA HIS A 208 -14.07 -18.70 -6.49
C HIS A 208 -14.30 -18.76 -8.01
N ILE A 209 -13.42 -18.09 -8.76
CA ILE A 209 -13.40 -18.08 -10.23
C ILE A 209 -12.00 -18.42 -10.74
N SER A 210 -11.87 -18.77 -12.01
CA SER A 210 -10.55 -19.05 -12.60
C SER A 210 -9.70 -17.77 -12.73
N THR A 211 -8.40 -17.94 -12.90
CA THR A 211 -7.46 -16.82 -13.11
C THR A 211 -7.82 -16.03 -14.36
N GLU A 212 -8.25 -16.71 -15.43
CA GLU A 212 -8.70 -16.09 -16.68
C GLU A 212 -9.96 -15.26 -16.46
N ALA A 213 -10.98 -15.82 -15.78
CA ALA A 213 -12.21 -15.11 -15.47
C ALA A 213 -11.98 -13.89 -14.56
N LEU A 214 -11.02 -13.97 -13.62
CA LEU A 214 -10.63 -12.82 -12.80
C LEU A 214 -9.95 -11.73 -13.64
N ALA A 215 -9.04 -12.10 -14.55
CA ALA A 215 -8.40 -11.16 -15.47
C ALA A 215 -9.44 -10.48 -16.38
N GLU A 216 -10.42 -11.22 -16.93
CA GLU A 216 -11.52 -10.66 -17.72
C GLU A 216 -12.34 -9.64 -16.93
N ARG A 217 -12.64 -9.89 -15.63
CA ARG A 217 -13.34 -8.92 -14.78
C ARG A 217 -12.51 -7.65 -14.56
N PHE A 218 -11.21 -7.75 -14.45
CA PHE A 218 -10.33 -6.57 -14.36
C PHE A 218 -10.30 -5.78 -15.67
N LEU A 219 -10.23 -6.45 -16.82
CA LEU A 219 -10.32 -5.83 -18.15
C LEU A 219 -11.64 -5.09 -18.33
N ALA A 220 -12.76 -5.72 -17.98
CA ALA A 220 -14.08 -5.10 -18.05
C ALA A 220 -14.22 -3.83 -17.21
N ARG A 221 -13.36 -3.66 -16.19
CA ARG A 221 -13.26 -2.44 -15.36
C ARG A 221 -12.24 -1.42 -15.87
N GLY A 222 -11.69 -1.64 -17.05
CA GLY A 222 -10.78 -0.70 -17.71
C GLY A 222 -9.32 -0.81 -17.30
N LEU A 223 -8.91 -1.89 -16.63
CA LEU A 223 -7.48 -2.10 -16.37
C LEU A 223 -6.77 -2.49 -17.69
N PRO A 224 -5.54 -2.02 -17.92
CA PRO A 224 -4.71 -2.49 -19.03
C PRO A 224 -4.52 -4.02 -18.97
N GLU A 225 -4.47 -4.68 -20.13
CA GLU A 225 -4.42 -6.14 -20.23
C GLU A 225 -3.27 -6.76 -19.41
N GLN A 226 -2.06 -6.22 -19.52
CA GLN A 226 -0.92 -6.70 -18.75
C GLN A 226 -1.13 -6.58 -17.25
N THR A 227 -1.71 -5.46 -16.79
CA THR A 227 -2.01 -5.22 -15.37
C THR A 227 -3.08 -6.20 -14.87
N ALA A 228 -4.14 -6.43 -15.67
CA ALA A 228 -5.20 -7.37 -15.32
C ALA A 228 -4.67 -8.81 -15.15
N LYS A 229 -3.86 -9.27 -16.10
CA LYS A 229 -3.21 -10.59 -16.04
C LYS A 229 -2.23 -10.71 -14.87
N PHE A 230 -1.41 -9.68 -14.65
CA PHE A 230 -0.46 -9.64 -13.52
C PHE A 230 -1.19 -9.74 -12.18
N LEU A 231 -2.25 -8.94 -11.98
CA LEU A 231 -3.03 -8.98 -10.74
C LEU A 231 -3.72 -10.33 -10.53
N ALA A 232 -4.34 -10.90 -11.56
CA ALA A 232 -4.97 -12.21 -11.45
C ALA A 232 -3.96 -13.31 -11.08
N ALA A 233 -2.75 -13.29 -11.67
CA ALA A 233 -1.68 -14.20 -11.30
C ALA A 233 -1.17 -13.95 -9.88
N ALA A 234 -1.08 -12.69 -9.43
CA ALA A 234 -0.68 -12.36 -8.06
C ALA A 234 -1.67 -12.92 -7.03
N TYR A 235 -2.98 -12.87 -7.30
CA TYR A 235 -3.99 -13.48 -6.41
C TYR A 235 -3.94 -15.00 -6.39
N GLN A 236 -3.52 -15.66 -7.48
CA GLN A 236 -3.30 -17.10 -7.49
C GLN A 236 -2.23 -17.52 -6.45
N ARG A 237 -1.22 -16.70 -6.20
CA ARG A 237 -0.20 -16.97 -5.17
C ARG A 237 -0.79 -17.09 -3.75
N ILE A 238 -1.93 -16.45 -3.49
CA ILE A 238 -2.64 -16.61 -2.20
C ILE A 238 -3.19 -18.03 -2.09
N ALA A 239 -3.72 -18.61 -3.18
CA ALA A 239 -4.14 -20.00 -3.22
C ALA A 239 -2.96 -20.96 -2.94
N ASP A 240 -1.77 -20.61 -3.40
CA ASP A 240 -0.54 -21.41 -3.26
C ASP A 240 0.09 -21.31 -1.85
N GLY A 241 -0.37 -20.38 -0.99
CA GLY A 241 -0.10 -20.36 0.45
C GLY A 241 0.97 -19.41 1.00
N PRO A 242 1.89 -18.79 0.24
CA PRO A 242 2.97 -17.98 0.84
C PRO A 242 2.48 -16.67 1.50
N GLU A 243 1.34 -16.15 1.08
CA GLU A 243 0.79 -14.86 1.53
C GLU A 243 0.12 -14.93 2.93
N GLY A 244 -0.01 -16.14 3.49
CA GLY A 244 -0.59 -16.36 4.82
C GLY A 244 0.39 -16.23 5.99
N GLN A 245 1.67 -15.98 5.74
CA GLN A 245 2.68 -15.81 6.80
C GLN A 245 2.43 -14.53 7.59
N ILE A 246 2.57 -14.60 8.92
CA ILE A 246 2.44 -13.47 9.84
C ILE A 246 3.82 -13.07 10.32
N THR A 247 4.07 -11.77 10.45
CA THR A 247 5.28 -11.19 11.02
C THR A 247 4.94 -10.26 12.18
N ASP A 248 5.88 -10.07 13.09
CA ASP A 248 5.75 -9.11 14.20
C ASP A 248 6.22 -7.68 13.86
N ALA A 249 6.49 -7.40 12.59
CA ALA A 249 7.13 -6.16 12.18
C ALA A 249 6.30 -4.91 12.51
N VAL A 250 4.98 -4.93 12.34
CA VAL A 250 4.11 -3.81 12.74
C VAL A 250 4.24 -3.55 14.23
N ARG A 251 4.10 -4.57 15.07
CA ARG A 251 4.22 -4.46 16.53
C ARG A 251 5.61 -4.00 16.95
N THR A 252 6.65 -4.54 16.34
CA THR A 252 8.04 -4.17 16.63
C THR A 252 8.31 -2.69 16.34
N LEU A 253 7.81 -2.18 15.21
CA LEU A 253 8.04 -0.80 14.79
C LEU A 253 7.14 0.19 15.54
N THR A 254 5.88 -0.16 15.79
CA THR A 254 4.88 0.79 16.31
C THR A 254 4.57 0.64 17.80
N GLY A 255 4.99 -0.47 18.42
CA GLY A 255 4.61 -0.85 19.78
C GLY A 255 3.16 -1.33 19.94
N LYS A 256 2.39 -1.44 18.83
CA LYS A 256 0.98 -1.83 18.82
C LYS A 256 0.74 -3.00 17.86
N PRO A 257 -0.23 -3.89 18.14
CA PRO A 257 -0.64 -4.91 17.20
C PRO A 257 -1.21 -4.28 15.92
N ALA A 258 -1.14 -5.00 14.80
CA ALA A 258 -1.81 -4.59 13.59
C ALA A 258 -3.34 -4.60 13.77
N THR A 259 -4.04 -3.77 13.01
CA THR A 259 -5.51 -3.66 13.04
C THR A 259 -6.14 -4.98 12.61
N PRO A 260 -7.02 -5.60 13.43
CA PRO A 260 -7.77 -6.80 13.02
C PRO A 260 -8.72 -6.50 11.85
N PHE A 261 -8.93 -7.47 10.95
CA PHE A 261 -9.84 -7.28 9.82
C PHE A 261 -11.28 -6.95 10.26
N GLN A 262 -11.73 -7.49 11.39
CA GLN A 262 -13.03 -7.16 11.97
C GLN A 262 -13.16 -5.65 12.26
N ALA A 263 -12.18 -5.06 12.94
CA ALA A 263 -12.20 -3.62 13.25
C ALA A 263 -12.17 -2.77 11.98
N PHE A 264 -11.38 -3.17 10.98
CA PHE A 264 -11.39 -2.55 9.66
C PHE A 264 -12.79 -2.64 9.00
N ALA A 265 -13.44 -3.82 9.04
CA ALA A 265 -14.77 -4.01 8.46
C ALA A 265 -15.81 -3.11 9.14
N GLU A 266 -15.81 -3.05 10.47
CA GLU A 266 -16.72 -2.20 11.26
C GLU A 266 -16.55 -0.70 10.93
N ALA A 267 -15.30 -0.23 10.77
CA ALA A 267 -15.01 1.16 10.41
C ALA A 267 -15.42 1.53 8.98
N ASN A 268 -15.52 0.55 8.06
CA ASN A 268 -15.76 0.76 6.64
C ASN A 268 -17.17 0.38 6.15
N VAL A 269 -18.13 0.08 7.02
CA VAL A 269 -19.51 -0.30 6.66
C VAL A 269 -20.15 0.68 5.66
N HIS A 270 -19.90 1.95 5.84
CA HIS A 270 -20.48 3.02 5.02
C HIS A 270 -20.11 2.94 3.54
N VAL A 271 -18.95 2.38 3.17
CA VAL A 271 -18.54 2.29 1.76
C VAL A 271 -19.24 1.14 1.03
N TRP A 272 -19.67 0.11 1.76
CA TRP A 272 -20.36 -1.05 1.18
C TRP A 272 -21.89 -0.87 1.13
N THR A 273 -22.45 0.17 1.75
CA THR A 273 -23.89 0.45 1.70
C THR A 273 -24.28 0.83 0.28
N PRO A 274 -25.25 0.14 -0.37
CA PRO A 274 -25.75 0.49 -1.69
C PRO A 274 -26.29 1.91 -1.76
N ALA A 275 -26.16 2.57 -2.92
CA ALA A 275 -26.59 3.97 -3.09
C ALA A 275 -28.07 4.19 -2.75
N GLU A 276 -28.95 3.23 -3.11
CA GLU A 276 -30.38 3.28 -2.80
C GLU A 276 -30.69 3.25 -1.29
N ALA A 277 -29.90 2.54 -0.52
CA ALA A 277 -30.05 2.49 0.94
C ALA A 277 -29.56 3.78 1.62
N ARG A 278 -28.59 4.48 1.04
CA ARG A 278 -28.10 5.79 1.53
C ARG A 278 -29.13 6.91 1.40
N LEU A 279 -30.05 6.80 0.43
CA LEU A 279 -31.11 7.79 0.18
C LEU A 279 -32.32 7.61 1.09
N ARG A 280 -32.46 6.47 1.78
CA ARG A 280 -33.60 6.14 2.64
C ARG A 280 -33.36 6.42 4.11
N GLY A 281 -32.28 7.15 4.51
CA GLY A 281 -31.95 7.56 5.89
C GLY A 281 -32.68 6.83 7.03
N PRO A 282 -32.17 6.80 8.26
CA PRO A 282 -32.87 6.13 9.34
C PRO A 282 -34.26 6.73 9.58
#